data_7000351e869171fe46e7b7d95563ee73
#
_entry.id   7000351e869171fe46e7b7d95563ee73
#
_cell.length_a   1.000
_cell.length_b   1.000
_cell.length_c   1.000
_cell.angle_alpha   90.00
_cell.angle_beta   90.00
_cell.angle_gamma   90.00
#
_symmetry.space_group_name_H-M   'P 1'
#
loop_
_entity.id
_entity.type
_entity.pdbx_description
1 polymer ?
#
loop_
_entity_poly.entity_id
_entity_poly.type
_entity_poly.pdbx_seq_one_letter_code
_entity_poly.pdbx_strand_id
1 'polypeptide(L)'
;RDRSPSRGLGDVYKRQSQYKATDFVSKEYLGSLNLANMEGEQVLEESSGNYHAKENVTSAFFRFDQNLGKKIKMMLGLRMEATHIKYNGWNWNVDENEDESLEPTGDHKNDYVNWLPSVLFKYDVNDDFKVRASFTETLSRPKYSALIPCVNINRSDNKLVMGNPDLTPTISYNFDLSADYYFKSVGLVSAGIFYKKINDFIVDQVIGDYTYQNNEYKKFTQPKNAGDADLLGVELAYQRDFSFIAPALKCIGFYGTYTYTHTKVNNFNFEGRENEKDLSLPGSPEHTANASLYFEKKGFNVRLSYNYASSFIDEMGEVAALDRYYDAVNYMDLNASYTFGKKIKTTFYADATNLLNQPLRYYQGVKDRTMQSEHYGVKINAGVKVNF
;
A
#
# COMPACT_ATOMS: atom_id res chain seq x y z
N ARG A 1 5.81 16.93 18.58
CA ARG A 1 4.79 15.87 18.74
C ARG A 1 3.41 16.34 18.47
N ASP A 2 3.11 17.53 18.77
CA ASP A 2 1.86 18.15 18.48
C ASP A 2 1.73 18.55 17.08
N ARG A 3 2.12 17.64 16.30
CA ARG A 3 2.36 17.89 14.92
C ARG A 3 1.09 17.83 14.16
N SER A 4 1.14 18.21 13.02
CA SER A 4 0.08 18.47 12.10
C SER A 4 -1.29 17.80 12.32
N PRO A 5 -1.46 16.55 12.68
CA PRO A 5 -2.79 15.99 12.95
C PRO A 5 -3.51 16.64 14.11
N SER A 6 -2.77 17.19 15.05
CA SER A 6 -3.31 17.79 16.26
C SER A 6 -3.35 19.31 16.25
N ARG A 7 -3.23 19.95 15.09
CA ARG A 7 -3.26 21.43 15.03
C ARG A 7 -4.47 22.04 15.74
N GLY A 8 -5.64 21.45 15.57
CA GLY A 8 -6.84 21.89 16.28
C GLY A 8 -6.76 21.66 17.78
N LEU A 9 -6.16 20.57 18.20
CA LEU A 9 -5.88 20.27 19.61
C LEU A 9 -4.74 21.13 20.13
N GLY A 10 -3.73 21.45 19.31
CA GLY A 10 -2.68 22.38 19.65
C GLY A 10 -3.22 23.75 20.07
N ASP A 11 -4.30 24.21 19.46
CA ASP A 11 -4.97 25.44 19.87
C ASP A 11 -5.70 25.31 21.21
N VAL A 12 -6.14 24.12 21.58
CA VAL A 12 -6.67 23.82 22.91
C VAL A 12 -5.53 23.78 23.93
N TYR A 13 -4.41 23.17 23.62
CA TYR A 13 -3.23 23.12 24.49
C TYR A 13 -2.57 24.49 24.68
N LYS A 14 -2.67 25.41 23.72
CA LYS A 14 -2.24 26.81 23.87
C LYS A 14 -2.90 27.53 25.05
N ARG A 15 -4.06 27.07 25.46
CA ARG A 15 -4.80 27.63 26.61
C ARG A 15 -4.40 27.00 27.95
N GLN A 16 -3.61 25.92 27.91
CA GLN A 16 -3.08 25.27 29.11
C GLN A 16 -1.78 25.96 29.50
N SER A 17 -1.69 26.42 30.73
CA SER A 17 -0.59 27.26 31.25
C SER A 17 0.83 26.67 31.11
N GLN A 18 0.94 25.39 30.82
CA GLN A 18 2.21 24.68 30.70
C GLN A 18 2.88 24.75 29.33
N TYR A 19 2.12 25.05 28.26
CA TYR A 19 2.63 25.04 26.89
C TYR A 19 2.24 26.32 26.14
N LYS A 20 3.16 27.27 26.10
CA LYS A 20 3.04 28.41 25.19
C LYS A 20 3.41 27.96 23.79
N ALA A 21 2.44 27.82 22.90
CA ALA A 21 2.65 27.47 21.52
C ALA A 21 2.97 28.72 20.64
N THR A 22 3.64 29.71 21.20
CA THR A 22 3.91 30.97 20.49
C THR A 22 5.16 30.95 19.63
N ASP A 23 6.07 30.01 19.88
CA ASP A 23 7.40 30.02 19.26
C ASP A 23 7.61 28.79 18.38
N PHE A 24 6.78 28.65 17.35
CA PHE A 24 7.06 27.66 16.31
C PHE A 24 8.19 28.16 15.43
N VAL A 25 9.20 27.32 15.26
CA VAL A 25 10.27 27.55 14.32
C VAL A 25 9.69 27.57 12.90
N SER A 26 9.86 28.70 12.19
CA SER A 26 9.37 28.82 10.81
C SER A 26 10.18 27.93 9.85
N LYS A 27 9.57 27.60 8.71
CA LYS A 27 10.29 26.86 7.65
C LYS A 27 11.47 27.66 7.11
N GLU A 28 11.32 28.97 7.03
CA GLU A 28 12.37 29.90 6.60
C GLU A 28 13.54 29.90 7.57
N TYR A 29 13.25 29.90 8.88
CA TYR A 29 14.30 29.80 9.90
C TYR A 29 15.02 28.45 9.82
N LEU A 30 14.29 27.33 9.75
CA LEU A 30 14.89 25.99 9.61
C LEU A 30 15.73 25.88 8.34
N GLY A 31 15.26 26.44 7.22
CA GLY A 31 16.02 26.49 5.96
C GLY A 31 17.21 27.43 5.97
N SER A 32 17.25 28.40 6.90
CA SER A 32 18.39 29.31 7.07
C SER A 32 19.50 28.76 7.98
N LEU A 33 19.25 27.68 8.69
CA LEU A 33 20.23 27.04 9.56
C LEU A 33 21.33 26.40 8.73
N ASN A 34 22.54 26.86 8.90
CA ASN A 34 23.74 26.23 8.35
C ASN A 34 24.20 25.14 9.34
N LEU A 35 23.69 23.96 9.23
CA LEU A 35 24.00 22.84 10.13
C LEU A 35 25.48 22.45 10.08
N ALA A 36 26.18 22.73 8.97
CA ALA A 36 27.59 22.44 8.83
C ALA A 36 28.48 23.29 9.78
N ASN A 37 27.98 24.43 10.29
CA ASN A 37 28.67 25.30 11.22
C ASN A 37 28.19 25.18 12.67
N MET A 38 27.29 24.24 12.96
CA MET A 38 26.82 23.97 14.31
C MET A 38 27.73 22.93 14.96
N GLU A 39 28.10 23.18 16.22
CA GLU A 39 28.71 22.15 17.05
C GLU A 39 27.66 21.05 17.26
N GLY A 40 27.95 19.87 16.76
CA GLY A 40 27.10 18.71 16.85
C GLY A 40 27.93 17.45 16.65
N GLU A 41 27.53 16.38 17.26
CA GLU A 41 28.12 15.06 17.05
C GLU A 41 27.42 14.39 15.87
N GLN A 42 28.20 13.88 14.92
CA GLN A 42 27.66 13.07 13.84
C GLN A 42 27.41 11.65 14.36
N VAL A 43 26.17 11.22 14.36
CA VAL A 43 25.83 9.82 14.66
C VAL A 43 26.09 9.01 13.39
N LEU A 44 27.21 8.29 13.36
CA LEU A 44 27.68 7.57 12.18
C LEU A 44 26.74 6.40 11.84
N GLU A 45 26.18 5.73 12.84
CA GLU A 45 25.17 4.68 12.68
C GLU A 45 23.97 5.20 11.85
N GLU A 46 23.38 6.33 12.22
CA GLU A 46 22.26 6.95 11.50
C GLU A 46 22.69 7.45 10.10
N SER A 47 23.94 7.88 9.98
CA SER A 47 24.49 8.37 8.71
C SER A 47 24.70 7.26 7.69
N SER A 48 24.83 6.01 8.12
CA SER A 48 24.92 4.83 7.24
C SER A 48 23.65 4.60 6.43
N GLY A 49 22.50 5.08 6.91
CA GLY A 49 21.23 5.05 6.18
C GLY A 49 21.14 6.02 5.00
N ASN A 50 22.10 6.96 4.87
CA ASN A 50 22.15 7.89 3.75
C ASN A 50 22.68 7.21 2.49
N TYR A 51 22.09 7.56 1.35
CA TYR A 51 22.54 7.04 0.07
C TYR A 51 22.32 8.03 -1.06
N HIS A 52 22.98 7.77 -2.17
CA HIS A 52 22.74 8.48 -3.42
C HIS A 52 22.30 7.47 -4.49
N ALA A 53 21.18 7.75 -5.14
CA ALA A 53 20.69 6.94 -6.26
C ALA A 53 20.24 7.84 -7.41
N LYS A 54 20.58 7.43 -8.63
CA LYS A 54 20.17 8.09 -9.88
C LYS A 54 19.61 7.05 -10.83
N GLU A 55 18.32 7.20 -11.17
CA GLU A 55 17.66 6.37 -12.16
C GLU A 55 17.38 7.18 -13.43
N ASN A 56 17.67 6.56 -14.57
CA ASN A 56 17.27 7.04 -15.88
C ASN A 56 16.41 5.94 -16.55
N VAL A 57 15.17 6.27 -16.87
CA VAL A 57 14.28 5.39 -17.61
C VAL A 57 14.02 5.97 -18.99
N THR A 58 14.50 5.27 -20.02
CA THR A 58 14.20 5.61 -21.42
C THR A 58 13.11 4.69 -21.92
N SER A 59 12.05 5.24 -22.46
CA SER A 59 10.92 4.42 -22.91
C SER A 59 10.41 4.83 -24.27
N ALA A 60 9.92 3.83 -25.02
CA ALA A 60 9.16 4.01 -26.24
C ALA A 60 7.89 3.17 -26.18
N PHE A 61 6.81 3.63 -26.78
CA PHE A 61 5.58 2.85 -26.84
C PHE A 61 4.90 2.97 -28.19
N PHE A 62 4.19 1.90 -28.54
CA PHE A 62 3.28 1.85 -29.67
C PHE A 62 1.89 1.47 -29.19
N ARG A 63 0.87 2.14 -29.70
CA ARG A 63 -0.53 1.82 -29.41
C ARG A 63 -1.33 1.79 -30.72
N PHE A 64 -2.14 0.76 -30.88
CA PHE A 64 -3.05 0.59 -31.98
C PHE A 64 -4.46 0.36 -31.46
N ASP A 65 -5.41 1.23 -31.83
CA ASP A 65 -6.80 1.14 -31.46
C ASP A 65 -7.63 0.81 -32.72
N GLN A 66 -8.42 -0.25 -32.66
CA GLN A 66 -9.24 -0.73 -33.74
C GLN A 66 -10.68 -0.99 -33.31
N ASN A 67 -11.63 -0.46 -34.05
CA ASN A 67 -13.03 -0.81 -33.94
C ASN A 67 -13.34 -1.91 -34.96
N LEU A 68 -13.73 -3.07 -34.50
CA LEU A 68 -14.16 -4.19 -35.33
C LEU A 68 -15.69 -4.19 -35.41
N GLY A 69 -16.21 -3.50 -36.37
CA GLY A 69 -17.63 -3.19 -36.50
C GLY A 69 -18.11 -2.20 -35.41
N LYS A 70 -19.39 -2.32 -35.02
CA LYS A 70 -20.02 -1.38 -34.07
C LYS A 70 -19.89 -1.83 -32.58
N LYS A 71 -19.58 -3.10 -32.37
CA LYS A 71 -19.69 -3.73 -31.06
C LYS A 71 -18.34 -4.08 -30.39
N ILE A 72 -17.27 -4.24 -31.17
CA ILE A 72 -15.98 -4.68 -30.63
C ILE A 72 -14.97 -3.55 -30.77
N LYS A 73 -14.28 -3.29 -29.69
CA LYS A 73 -13.12 -2.40 -29.63
C LYS A 73 -11.92 -3.21 -29.14
N MET A 74 -10.82 -3.08 -29.87
CA MET A 74 -9.55 -3.72 -29.55
C MET A 74 -8.49 -2.64 -29.39
N MET A 75 -7.65 -2.78 -28.38
CA MET A 75 -6.43 -1.99 -28.19
C MET A 75 -5.25 -2.94 -28.06
N LEU A 76 -4.22 -2.69 -28.85
CA LEU A 76 -2.94 -3.35 -28.76
C LEU A 76 -1.90 -2.32 -28.33
N GLY A 77 -1.13 -2.61 -27.33
CA GLY A 77 -0.04 -1.78 -26.84
C GLY A 77 1.24 -2.57 -26.70
N LEU A 78 2.36 -1.94 -26.98
CA LEU A 78 3.68 -2.45 -26.66
C LEU A 78 4.52 -1.29 -26.15
N ARG A 79 5.05 -1.41 -24.95
CA ARG A 79 5.96 -0.46 -24.35
C ARG A 79 7.30 -1.12 -24.06
N MET A 80 8.38 -0.46 -24.40
CA MET A 80 9.73 -0.82 -24.04
C MET A 80 10.26 0.18 -23.02
N GLU A 81 10.86 -0.30 -21.95
CA GLU A 81 11.57 0.51 -20.96
C GLU A 81 12.99 -0.01 -20.77
N ALA A 82 13.95 0.87 -21.00
CA ALA A 82 15.35 0.66 -20.65
C ALA A 82 15.63 1.45 -19.37
N THR A 83 15.93 0.74 -18.30
CA THR A 83 16.23 1.32 -16.98
C THR A 83 17.71 1.23 -16.70
N HIS A 84 18.29 2.32 -16.26
CA HIS A 84 19.69 2.46 -15.89
C HIS A 84 19.78 3.12 -14.51
N ILE A 85 20.20 2.36 -13.50
CA ILE A 85 20.31 2.83 -12.12
C ILE A 85 21.76 2.83 -11.71
N LYS A 86 22.21 3.94 -11.09
CA LYS A 86 23.49 4.05 -10.37
C LYS A 86 23.20 4.41 -8.94
N TYR A 87 23.87 3.75 -8.00
CA TYR A 87 23.67 4.02 -6.59
C TYR A 87 24.93 3.72 -5.79
N ASN A 88 25.07 4.41 -4.66
CA ASN A 88 26.07 4.17 -3.63
C ASN A 88 25.50 4.56 -2.26
N GLY A 89 26.13 4.07 -1.22
CA GLY A 89 25.78 4.34 0.17
C GLY A 89 27.00 4.20 1.06
N TRP A 90 26.77 3.99 2.34
CA TRP A 90 27.79 3.92 3.35
C TRP A 90 27.61 2.68 4.21
N ASN A 91 28.70 2.02 4.57
CA ASN A 91 28.75 0.99 5.60
C ASN A 91 29.24 1.63 6.90
N TRP A 92 28.53 1.39 7.97
CA TRP A 92 28.98 1.72 9.30
C TRP A 92 29.74 0.53 9.89
N ASN A 93 30.97 0.77 10.29
CA ASN A 93 31.85 -0.23 10.87
C ASN A 93 32.30 0.23 12.24
N VAL A 94 32.46 -0.72 13.15
CA VAL A 94 33.00 -0.52 14.49
C VAL A 94 34.20 -1.45 14.61
N ASP A 95 35.38 -0.91 14.89
CA ASP A 95 36.59 -1.72 15.05
C ASP A 95 36.72 -2.36 16.44
N GLU A 96 37.81 -3.11 16.67
CA GLU A 96 38.10 -3.79 17.93
C GLU A 96 38.33 -2.83 19.12
N ASN A 97 38.59 -1.55 18.84
CA ASN A 97 38.78 -0.51 19.86
C ASN A 97 37.50 0.32 20.11
N GLU A 98 36.37 -0.10 19.53
CA GLU A 98 35.10 0.63 19.54
C GLU A 98 35.13 1.95 18.73
N ASP A 99 36.14 2.17 17.86
CA ASP A 99 36.17 3.31 16.96
C ASP A 99 35.20 3.11 15.79
N GLU A 100 34.30 4.07 15.61
CA GLU A 100 33.28 4.05 14.56
C GLU A 100 33.81 4.73 13.29
N SER A 101 33.47 4.13 12.13
CA SER A 101 33.80 4.66 10.81
C SER A 101 32.69 4.46 9.81
N LEU A 102 32.61 5.34 8.78
CA LEU A 102 31.78 5.19 7.61
C LEU A 102 32.65 4.91 6.40
N GLU A 103 32.40 3.76 5.75
CA GLU A 103 33.07 3.40 4.51
C GLU A 103 32.09 3.44 3.34
N PRO A 104 32.44 4.00 2.17
CA PRO A 104 31.56 3.99 1.02
C PRO A 104 31.39 2.56 0.50
N THR A 105 30.16 2.18 0.13
CA THR A 105 29.84 0.87 -0.48
C THR A 105 30.42 0.72 -1.88
N GLY A 106 30.93 1.81 -2.48
CA GLY A 106 31.31 1.87 -3.89
C GLY A 106 30.11 2.17 -4.80
N ASP A 107 30.42 2.36 -6.09
CA ASP A 107 29.40 2.60 -7.11
C ASP A 107 28.84 1.30 -7.65
N HIS A 108 27.55 1.12 -7.52
CA HIS A 108 26.81 0.00 -8.09
C HIS A 108 25.95 0.45 -9.26
N LYS A 109 25.65 -0.50 -10.16
CA LYS A 109 24.78 -0.27 -11.33
C LYS A 109 23.82 -1.42 -11.49
N ASN A 110 22.61 -1.10 -11.93
CA ASN A 110 21.63 -2.09 -12.32
C ASN A 110 20.97 -1.64 -13.63
N ASP A 111 21.15 -2.40 -14.68
CA ASP A 111 20.72 -2.09 -16.05
C ASP A 111 19.85 -3.21 -16.59
N TYR A 112 18.63 -2.88 -17.06
CA TYR A 112 17.73 -3.87 -17.64
C TYR A 112 16.77 -3.24 -18.64
N VAL A 113 16.23 -4.09 -19.52
CA VAL A 113 15.21 -3.71 -20.51
C VAL A 113 13.99 -4.61 -20.36
N ASN A 114 12.81 -3.99 -20.27
CA ASN A 114 11.55 -4.70 -20.19
C ASN A 114 10.64 -4.37 -21.38
N TRP A 115 9.96 -5.39 -21.88
CA TRP A 115 8.92 -5.26 -22.89
C TRP A 115 7.58 -5.52 -22.25
N LEU A 116 6.66 -4.57 -22.33
CA LEU A 116 5.38 -4.56 -21.62
C LEU A 116 4.25 -4.57 -22.65
N PRO A 117 3.86 -5.73 -23.18
CA PRO A 117 2.73 -5.87 -24.07
C PRO A 117 1.41 -5.67 -23.31
N SER A 118 0.41 -5.15 -24.02
CA SER A 118 -0.96 -5.04 -23.54
C SER A 118 -1.95 -5.33 -24.66
N VAL A 119 -2.99 -6.09 -24.35
CA VAL A 119 -4.08 -6.41 -25.26
C VAL A 119 -5.39 -6.24 -24.50
N LEU A 120 -6.26 -5.37 -24.98
CA LEU A 120 -7.57 -5.14 -24.38
C LEU A 120 -8.65 -5.32 -25.42
N PHE A 121 -9.68 -6.08 -25.05
CA PHE A 121 -10.91 -6.25 -25.82
C PHE A 121 -12.09 -5.73 -25.02
N LYS A 122 -12.96 -5.01 -25.72
CA LYS A 122 -14.26 -4.63 -25.21
C LYS A 122 -15.32 -5.07 -26.20
N TYR A 123 -16.31 -5.81 -25.74
CA TYR A 123 -17.47 -6.22 -26.51
C TYR A 123 -18.75 -5.60 -25.94
N ASP A 124 -19.36 -4.69 -26.68
CA ASP A 124 -20.66 -4.12 -26.38
C ASP A 124 -21.75 -5.10 -26.89
N VAL A 125 -22.17 -6.03 -26.02
CA VAL A 125 -23.21 -7.03 -26.36
C VAL A 125 -24.50 -6.32 -26.77
N ASN A 126 -24.88 -5.34 -25.95
CA ASN A 126 -25.91 -4.34 -26.21
C ASN A 126 -25.56 -3.03 -25.47
N ASP A 127 -26.48 -2.05 -25.45
CA ASP A 127 -26.22 -0.75 -24.80
C ASP A 127 -25.98 -0.86 -23.31
N ASP A 128 -26.63 -1.83 -22.67
CA ASP A 128 -26.62 -2.02 -21.22
C ASP A 128 -25.60 -3.06 -20.74
N PHE A 129 -25.17 -4.00 -21.59
CA PHE A 129 -24.30 -5.11 -21.21
C PHE A 129 -22.99 -5.11 -22.00
N LYS A 130 -21.87 -5.09 -21.27
CA LYS A 130 -20.52 -5.01 -21.81
C LYS A 130 -19.62 -6.09 -21.20
N VAL A 131 -18.79 -6.68 -22.04
CA VAL A 131 -17.76 -7.66 -21.62
C VAL A 131 -16.40 -7.07 -21.97
N ARG A 132 -15.44 -7.24 -21.07
CA ARG A 132 -14.04 -6.83 -21.28
C ARG A 132 -13.13 -8.01 -20.99
N ALA A 133 -12.10 -8.14 -21.79
CA ALA A 133 -11.00 -9.04 -21.55
C ALA A 133 -9.69 -8.28 -21.72
N SER A 134 -8.71 -8.53 -20.86
CA SER A 134 -7.39 -7.93 -21.00
C SER A 134 -6.28 -8.90 -20.66
N PHE A 135 -5.15 -8.67 -21.31
CA PHE A 135 -3.85 -9.20 -20.98
C PHE A 135 -2.87 -8.05 -20.88
N THR A 136 -2.12 -7.97 -19.79
CA THR A 136 -1.07 -6.95 -19.63
C THR A 136 0.13 -7.56 -18.92
N GLU A 137 1.32 -7.18 -19.35
CA GLU A 137 2.54 -7.39 -18.60
C GLU A 137 2.93 -6.10 -17.91
N THR A 138 3.26 -6.19 -16.62
CA THR A 138 3.65 -5.06 -15.78
C THR A 138 4.89 -5.39 -14.98
N LEU A 139 5.62 -4.37 -14.53
CA LEU A 139 6.79 -4.54 -13.69
C LEU A 139 6.68 -3.71 -12.40
N SER A 140 7.34 -4.22 -11.36
CA SER A 140 7.59 -3.48 -10.11
C SER A 140 9.09 -3.47 -9.84
N ARG A 141 9.68 -2.28 -9.74
CA ARG A 141 11.11 -2.10 -9.48
C ARG A 141 11.42 -2.28 -8.01
N PRO A 142 12.61 -2.82 -7.66
CA PRO A 142 13.11 -2.78 -6.29
C PRO A 142 13.16 -1.35 -5.76
N LYS A 143 12.89 -1.16 -4.47
CA LYS A 143 13.14 0.12 -3.80
C LYS A 143 14.64 0.42 -3.79
N TYR A 144 15.04 1.68 -3.92
CA TYR A 144 16.47 2.05 -3.88
C TYR A 144 17.15 1.60 -2.59
N SER A 145 16.48 1.79 -1.44
CA SER A 145 17.00 1.33 -0.15
C SER A 145 17.20 -0.18 -0.06
N ALA A 146 16.47 -0.95 -0.87
CA ALA A 146 16.63 -2.40 -0.93
C ALA A 146 17.82 -2.84 -1.81
N LEU A 147 18.20 -2.01 -2.80
CA LEU A 147 19.32 -2.29 -3.69
C LEU A 147 20.68 -1.96 -3.06
N ILE A 148 20.74 -0.94 -2.21
CA ILE A 148 21.99 -0.42 -1.70
C ILE A 148 22.56 -1.36 -0.65
N PRO A 149 23.76 -1.93 -0.82
CA PRO A 149 24.33 -2.92 0.09
C PRO A 149 24.91 -2.26 1.35
N CYS A 150 24.20 -1.27 1.91
CA CYS A 150 24.55 -0.70 3.20
C CYS A 150 24.09 -1.60 4.33
N VAL A 151 24.91 -1.68 5.36
CA VAL A 151 24.64 -2.42 6.58
C VAL A 151 24.05 -1.48 7.61
N ASN A 152 22.88 -1.82 8.13
CA ASN A 152 22.24 -1.11 9.21
C ASN A 152 22.10 -2.06 10.41
N ILE A 153 22.65 -1.66 11.53
CA ILE A 153 22.65 -2.45 12.77
C ILE A 153 21.72 -1.79 13.79
N ASN A 154 20.67 -2.49 14.18
CA ASN A 154 19.85 -2.08 15.31
C ASN A 154 20.34 -2.83 16.56
N ARG A 155 21.10 -2.15 17.41
CA ARG A 155 21.67 -2.74 18.64
C ARG A 155 20.60 -3.08 19.68
N SER A 156 19.52 -2.30 19.77
CA SER A 156 18.46 -2.53 20.74
C SER A 156 17.73 -3.85 20.50
N ASP A 157 17.56 -4.22 19.23
CA ASP A 157 16.88 -5.44 18.80
C ASP A 157 17.85 -6.56 18.43
N ASN A 158 19.17 -6.30 18.52
CA ASN A 158 20.24 -7.17 18.03
C ASN A 158 19.97 -7.67 16.59
N LYS A 159 19.62 -6.72 15.70
CA LYS A 159 19.19 -6.96 14.32
C LYS A 159 20.17 -6.32 13.34
N LEU A 160 20.53 -7.08 12.30
CA LEU A 160 21.29 -6.63 11.15
C LEU A 160 20.36 -6.54 9.93
N VAL A 161 20.39 -5.45 9.20
CA VAL A 161 19.67 -5.25 7.94
C VAL A 161 20.67 -4.89 6.85
N MET A 162 20.62 -5.56 5.70
CA MET A 162 21.49 -5.30 4.57
C MET A 162 20.67 -5.23 3.27
N GLY A 163 20.96 -4.26 2.41
CA GLY A 163 20.38 -4.25 1.06
C GLY A 163 21.01 -5.32 0.15
N ASN A 164 20.40 -5.52 -1.01
CA ASN A 164 20.80 -6.55 -1.98
C ASN A 164 20.91 -5.95 -3.39
N PRO A 165 22.12 -5.73 -3.90
CA PRO A 165 22.35 -5.18 -5.23
C PRO A 165 21.93 -6.12 -6.38
N ASP A 166 21.72 -7.41 -6.10
CA ASP A 166 21.37 -8.43 -7.10
C ASP A 166 19.85 -8.51 -7.35
N LEU A 167 19.05 -7.65 -6.72
CA LEU A 167 17.61 -7.62 -6.93
C LEU A 167 17.24 -7.30 -8.38
N THR A 168 16.35 -8.11 -8.93
CA THR A 168 15.73 -7.90 -10.24
C THR A 168 14.31 -7.37 -10.09
N PRO A 169 13.77 -6.68 -11.11
CA PRO A 169 12.36 -6.28 -11.09
C PRO A 169 11.42 -7.48 -11.03
N THR A 170 10.36 -7.34 -10.25
CA THR A 170 9.22 -8.27 -10.27
C THR A 170 8.42 -8.07 -11.55
N ILE A 171 8.10 -9.13 -12.27
CA ILE A 171 7.28 -9.10 -13.49
C ILE A 171 5.94 -9.77 -13.21
N SER A 172 4.84 -9.16 -13.65
CA SER A 172 3.50 -9.70 -13.52
C SER A 172 2.79 -9.82 -14.86
N TYR A 173 2.32 -11.01 -15.18
CA TYR A 173 1.41 -11.30 -16.30
C TYR A 173 -0.01 -11.31 -15.76
N ASN A 174 -0.85 -10.39 -16.24
CA ASN A 174 -2.20 -10.17 -15.74
C ASN A 174 -3.21 -10.53 -16.82
N PHE A 175 -4.18 -11.37 -16.46
CA PHE A 175 -5.32 -11.75 -17.29
C PHE A 175 -6.60 -11.37 -16.55
N ASP A 176 -7.44 -10.57 -17.18
CA ASP A 176 -8.69 -10.12 -16.60
C ASP A 176 -9.84 -10.38 -17.57
N LEU A 177 -10.98 -10.82 -17.03
CA LEU A 177 -12.23 -10.93 -17.73
C LEU A 177 -13.34 -10.35 -16.86
N SER A 178 -14.07 -9.38 -17.37
CA SER A 178 -15.16 -8.75 -16.63
C SER A 178 -16.42 -8.57 -17.49
N ALA A 179 -17.56 -8.55 -16.82
CA ALA A 179 -18.86 -8.29 -17.40
C ALA A 179 -19.59 -7.24 -16.56
N ASP A 180 -20.08 -6.20 -17.23
CA ASP A 180 -20.80 -5.09 -16.61
C ASP A 180 -22.20 -4.97 -17.18
N TYR A 181 -23.18 -4.89 -16.30
CA TYR A 181 -24.56 -4.58 -16.66
C TYR A 181 -24.99 -3.23 -16.06
N TYR A 182 -25.35 -2.30 -16.92
CA TYR A 182 -25.80 -0.95 -16.56
C TYR A 182 -27.33 -0.94 -16.53
N PHE A 183 -27.91 -0.60 -15.38
CA PHE A 183 -29.35 -0.45 -15.30
C PHE A 183 -29.84 0.82 -16.00
N LYS A 184 -31.05 0.82 -16.54
CA LYS A 184 -31.67 2.02 -17.15
C LYS A 184 -31.85 3.18 -16.18
N SER A 185 -32.01 2.90 -14.87
CA SER A 185 -31.85 3.86 -13.80
C SER A 185 -30.40 3.94 -13.33
N VAL A 186 -30.07 4.75 -12.37
CA VAL A 186 -28.72 4.78 -11.77
C VAL A 186 -28.40 3.41 -11.16
N GLY A 187 -27.42 2.73 -11.73
CA GLY A 187 -26.94 1.45 -11.15
C GLY A 187 -26.06 0.65 -12.08
N LEU A 188 -25.26 -0.25 -11.47
CA LEU A 188 -24.29 -1.13 -12.12
C LEU A 188 -24.21 -2.44 -11.33
N VAL A 189 -24.16 -3.56 -12.06
CA VAL A 189 -23.62 -4.84 -11.57
C VAL A 189 -22.40 -5.15 -12.40
N SER A 190 -21.29 -5.46 -11.74
CA SER A 190 -20.07 -5.92 -12.37
C SER A 190 -19.61 -7.22 -11.73
N ALA A 191 -19.16 -8.16 -12.54
CA ALA A 191 -18.50 -9.38 -12.12
C ALA A 191 -17.22 -9.55 -12.93
N GLY A 192 -16.13 -9.88 -12.27
CA GLY A 192 -14.83 -10.09 -12.87
C GLY A 192 -14.13 -11.32 -12.30
N ILE A 193 -13.27 -11.91 -13.10
CA ILE A 193 -12.28 -12.89 -12.69
C ILE A 193 -10.92 -12.37 -13.14
N PHE A 194 -9.91 -12.57 -12.33
CA PHE A 194 -8.54 -12.24 -12.68
C PHE A 194 -7.59 -13.38 -12.35
N TYR A 195 -6.55 -13.50 -13.15
CA TYR A 195 -5.40 -14.34 -12.85
C TYR A 195 -4.12 -13.54 -13.06
N LYS A 196 -3.22 -13.60 -12.08
CA LYS A 196 -1.91 -12.95 -12.15
C LYS A 196 -0.83 -13.97 -11.87
N LYS A 197 0.15 -14.04 -12.75
CA LYS A 197 1.39 -14.76 -12.51
C LYS A 197 2.48 -13.74 -12.24
N ILE A 198 3.02 -13.75 -11.04
CA ILE A 198 4.07 -12.84 -10.58
C ILE A 198 5.36 -13.64 -10.51
N ASN A 199 6.38 -13.17 -11.21
CA ASN A 199 7.71 -13.77 -11.17
C ASN A 199 8.65 -12.87 -10.38
N ASP A 200 9.58 -13.48 -9.64
CA ASP A 200 10.64 -12.80 -8.92
C ASP A 200 10.11 -11.74 -7.92
N PHE A 201 9.02 -12.06 -7.18
CA PHE A 201 8.54 -11.13 -6.17
C PHE A 201 9.56 -10.91 -5.06
N ILE A 202 9.63 -9.67 -4.55
CA ILE A 202 10.63 -9.26 -3.57
C ILE A 202 10.00 -9.24 -2.18
N VAL A 203 10.60 -9.98 -1.25
CA VAL A 203 10.30 -9.89 0.18
C VAL A 203 11.59 -9.94 1.00
N ASP A 204 11.50 -9.54 2.26
CA ASP A 204 12.61 -9.62 3.19
C ASP A 204 12.78 -11.07 3.68
N GLN A 205 13.95 -11.63 3.43
CA GLN A 205 14.37 -12.88 4.08
C GLN A 205 14.86 -12.57 5.49
N VAL A 206 14.39 -13.35 6.44
CA VAL A 206 14.84 -13.28 7.84
C VAL A 206 15.62 -14.55 8.15
N ILE A 207 16.83 -14.40 8.70
CA ILE A 207 17.69 -15.49 9.17
C ILE A 207 17.99 -15.21 10.64
N GLY A 208 17.81 -16.23 11.51
CA GLY A 208 18.19 -16.17 12.90
C GLY A 208 19.68 -16.46 13.10
N ASP A 209 20.21 -16.05 14.26
CA ASP A 209 21.58 -16.36 14.70
C ASP A 209 22.66 -16.17 13.63
N TYR A 210 22.71 -14.97 13.06
CA TYR A 210 23.61 -14.62 11.97
C TYR A 210 24.90 -13.96 12.47
N THR A 211 26.06 -14.42 11.96
CA THR A 211 27.36 -13.84 12.29
C THR A 211 27.85 -12.90 11.18
N TYR A 212 28.11 -11.64 11.52
CA TYR A 212 28.70 -10.66 10.62
C TYR A 212 29.88 -9.96 11.30
N GLN A 213 31.04 -9.91 10.65
CA GLN A 213 32.29 -9.30 11.17
C GLN A 213 32.61 -9.73 12.61
N ASN A 214 32.54 -11.04 12.89
CA ASN A 214 32.76 -11.65 14.20
C ASN A 214 31.72 -11.27 15.30
N ASN A 215 30.67 -10.55 14.97
CA ASN A 215 29.56 -10.24 15.87
C ASN A 215 28.36 -11.15 15.59
N GLU A 216 27.69 -11.61 16.62
CA GLU A 216 26.47 -12.42 16.52
C GLU A 216 25.23 -11.54 16.59
N TYR A 217 24.32 -11.70 15.61
CA TYR A 217 23.04 -11.01 15.53
C TYR A 217 21.90 -12.01 15.63
N LYS A 218 20.92 -11.74 16.47
CA LYS A 218 19.72 -12.59 16.62
C LYS A 218 18.86 -12.62 15.39
N LYS A 219 18.93 -11.59 14.55
CA LYS A 219 18.11 -11.45 13.36
C LYS A 219 18.88 -10.74 12.24
N PHE A 220 19.06 -11.41 11.12
CA PHE A 220 19.50 -10.81 9.87
C PHE A 220 18.33 -10.65 8.92
N THR A 221 18.21 -9.53 8.25
CA THR A 221 17.14 -9.25 7.28
C THR A 221 17.73 -8.70 6.00
N GLN A 222 17.39 -9.33 4.86
CA GLN A 222 17.81 -8.89 3.53
C GLN A 222 16.67 -9.07 2.53
N PRO A 223 16.36 -8.06 1.67
CA PRO A 223 15.41 -8.22 0.58
C PRO A 223 15.96 -9.18 -0.48
N LYS A 224 15.13 -10.11 -0.96
CA LYS A 224 15.46 -11.08 -2.01
C LYS A 224 14.30 -11.28 -2.98
N ASN A 225 14.62 -11.65 -4.21
CA ASN A 225 13.66 -12.24 -5.13
C ASN A 225 13.36 -13.66 -4.64
N ALA A 226 12.16 -13.86 -4.07
CA ALA A 226 11.86 -15.04 -3.26
C ALA A 226 11.26 -16.22 -4.05
N GLY A 227 10.93 -15.99 -5.31
CA GLY A 227 10.28 -16.98 -6.17
C GLY A 227 9.12 -16.39 -6.95
N ASP A 228 8.16 -17.24 -7.29
CA ASP A 228 6.99 -16.87 -8.10
C ASP A 228 5.71 -16.97 -7.29
N ALA A 229 4.67 -16.24 -7.70
CA ALA A 229 3.36 -16.36 -7.10
C ALA A 229 2.25 -16.35 -8.15
N ASP A 230 1.23 -17.17 -7.91
CA ASP A 230 0.00 -17.19 -8.67
C ASP A 230 -1.12 -16.57 -7.83
N LEU A 231 -1.89 -15.68 -8.44
CA LEU A 231 -3.10 -15.10 -7.84
C LEU A 231 -4.29 -15.39 -8.74
N LEU A 232 -5.31 -15.99 -8.19
CA LEU A 232 -6.60 -16.18 -8.85
C LEU A 232 -7.69 -15.54 -8.00
N GLY A 233 -8.53 -14.69 -8.61
CA GLY A 233 -9.57 -14.04 -7.83
C GLY A 233 -10.84 -13.75 -8.62
N VAL A 234 -11.87 -13.42 -7.83
CA VAL A 234 -13.21 -13.04 -8.31
C VAL A 234 -13.55 -11.70 -7.67
N GLU A 235 -14.05 -10.78 -8.47
CA GLU A 235 -14.53 -9.48 -8.04
C GLU A 235 -16.00 -9.31 -8.39
N LEU A 236 -16.77 -8.84 -7.42
CA LEU A 236 -18.17 -8.50 -7.59
C LEU A 236 -18.39 -7.06 -7.15
N ALA A 237 -19.14 -6.30 -7.93
CA ALA A 237 -19.56 -4.95 -7.57
C ALA A 237 -21.05 -4.76 -7.88
N TYR A 238 -21.75 -4.14 -6.96
CA TYR A 238 -23.16 -3.78 -7.12
C TYR A 238 -23.38 -2.36 -6.62
N GLN A 239 -24.00 -1.55 -7.45
CA GLN A 239 -24.44 -0.22 -7.10
C GLN A 239 -25.82 0.03 -7.65
N ARG A 240 -26.78 0.43 -6.80
CA ARG A 240 -28.12 0.82 -7.25
C ARG A 240 -28.86 1.64 -6.21
N ASP A 241 -29.68 2.59 -6.67
CA ASP A 241 -30.74 3.17 -5.85
C ASP A 241 -31.96 2.23 -5.75
N PHE A 242 -32.80 2.42 -4.74
CA PHE A 242 -33.98 1.56 -4.53
C PHE A 242 -35.23 2.04 -5.27
N SER A 243 -35.12 2.89 -6.30
CA SER A 243 -36.23 3.32 -7.14
C SER A 243 -36.93 2.17 -7.87
N PHE A 244 -36.25 1.03 -8.05
CA PHE A 244 -36.83 -0.18 -8.65
C PHE A 244 -37.84 -0.90 -7.71
N ILE A 245 -37.81 -0.64 -6.41
CA ILE A 245 -38.81 -1.11 -5.45
C ILE A 245 -39.99 -0.13 -5.40
N ALA A 246 -39.69 1.15 -5.22
CA ALA A 246 -40.67 2.22 -5.23
C ALA A 246 -40.01 3.56 -5.62
N PRO A 247 -40.65 4.41 -6.45
CA PRO A 247 -40.08 5.71 -6.86
C PRO A 247 -39.72 6.64 -5.71
N ALA A 248 -40.41 6.50 -4.57
CA ALA A 248 -40.11 7.25 -3.35
C ALA A 248 -38.73 6.92 -2.74
N LEU A 249 -38.21 5.74 -3.00
CA LEU A 249 -36.93 5.23 -2.47
C LEU A 249 -35.72 5.58 -3.34
N LYS A 250 -35.88 6.37 -4.37
CA LYS A 250 -34.75 6.84 -5.23
C LYS A 250 -33.66 7.61 -4.48
N CYS A 251 -33.97 8.09 -3.30
CA CYS A 251 -33.03 8.81 -2.42
C CYS A 251 -32.18 7.88 -1.55
N ILE A 252 -32.47 6.59 -1.56
CA ILE A 252 -31.71 5.57 -0.82
C ILE A 252 -31.04 4.67 -1.85
N GLY A 253 -29.78 4.34 -1.63
CA GLY A 253 -29.11 3.40 -2.48
C GLY A 253 -28.04 2.63 -1.72
N PHE A 254 -27.61 1.56 -2.36
CA PHE A 254 -26.59 0.64 -1.87
C PHE A 254 -25.45 0.58 -2.86
N TYR A 255 -24.23 0.54 -2.33
CA TYR A 255 -23.00 0.20 -3.04
C TYR A 255 -22.30 -0.92 -2.28
N GLY A 256 -21.85 -1.94 -2.98
CA GLY A 256 -21.08 -3.02 -2.38
C GLY A 256 -20.07 -3.58 -3.35
N THR A 257 -18.91 -3.96 -2.84
CA THR A 257 -17.89 -4.73 -3.54
C THR A 257 -17.43 -5.89 -2.68
N TYR A 258 -17.10 -6.97 -3.33
CA TYR A 258 -16.50 -8.13 -2.70
C TYR A 258 -15.44 -8.69 -3.62
N THR A 259 -14.25 -8.98 -3.05
CA THR A 259 -13.16 -9.65 -3.76
C THR A 259 -12.73 -10.87 -2.97
N TYR A 260 -12.63 -11.98 -3.66
CA TYR A 260 -11.96 -13.19 -3.21
C TYR A 260 -10.67 -13.34 -3.98
N THR A 261 -9.55 -13.56 -3.28
CA THR A 261 -8.22 -13.72 -3.87
C THR A 261 -7.53 -14.95 -3.26
N HIS A 262 -7.36 -15.97 -4.05
CA HIS A 262 -6.51 -17.10 -3.69
C HIS A 262 -5.10 -16.86 -4.21
N THR A 263 -4.11 -16.99 -3.33
CA THR A 263 -2.70 -16.81 -3.68
C THR A 263 -1.93 -18.07 -3.36
N LYS A 264 -0.93 -18.37 -4.19
CA LYS A 264 0.01 -19.48 -3.97
C LYS A 264 1.40 -19.06 -4.37
N VAL A 265 2.34 -19.19 -3.45
CA VAL A 265 3.76 -18.98 -3.71
C VAL A 265 4.37 -20.29 -4.24
N ASN A 266 5.17 -20.18 -5.27
CA ASN A 266 5.88 -21.29 -5.91
C ASN A 266 7.38 -21.00 -5.94
N ASN A 267 8.20 -22.03 -6.02
CA ASN A 267 9.65 -21.93 -6.13
C ASN A 267 10.27 -21.06 -5.02
N PHE A 268 9.68 -21.14 -3.82
CA PHE A 268 10.15 -20.36 -2.69
C PHE A 268 11.52 -20.84 -2.24
N ASN A 269 12.51 -19.95 -2.17
CA ASN A 269 13.92 -20.28 -2.05
C ASN A 269 14.59 -19.77 -0.78
N PHE A 270 13.81 -19.47 0.27
CA PHE A 270 14.38 -19.03 1.54
C PHE A 270 14.87 -20.23 2.37
N GLU A 271 16.05 -20.07 2.96
CA GLU A 271 16.64 -21.03 3.86
C GLU A 271 15.70 -21.32 5.03
N GLY A 272 15.51 -22.59 5.33
CA GLY A 272 14.62 -23.08 6.39
C GLY A 272 13.13 -23.17 5.99
N ARG A 273 12.74 -22.69 4.80
CA ARG A 273 11.35 -22.64 4.32
C ARG A 273 11.11 -23.28 2.96
N GLU A 274 12.08 -23.97 2.39
CA GLU A 274 12.04 -24.53 1.04
C GLU A 274 10.96 -25.60 0.85
N ASN A 275 10.48 -26.20 1.94
CA ASN A 275 9.49 -27.27 1.92
C ASN A 275 8.05 -26.78 2.17
N GLU A 276 7.83 -25.50 2.27
CA GLU A 276 6.49 -24.95 2.46
C GLU A 276 5.66 -25.06 1.18
N LYS A 277 4.50 -25.74 1.27
CA LYS A 277 3.67 -26.06 0.10
C LYS A 277 2.51 -25.10 -0.14
N ASP A 278 2.00 -24.48 0.93
CA ASP A 278 0.77 -23.68 0.89
C ASP A 278 1.01 -22.26 1.41
N LEU A 279 2.15 -21.67 1.01
CA LEU A 279 2.49 -20.32 1.38
C LEU A 279 1.65 -19.33 0.58
N SER A 280 0.92 -18.47 1.29
CA SER A 280 0.20 -17.34 0.70
C SER A 280 1.14 -16.16 0.45
N LEU A 281 0.85 -15.37 -0.58
CA LEU A 281 1.61 -14.16 -0.86
C LEU A 281 1.44 -13.14 0.26
N PRO A 282 2.52 -12.63 0.88
CA PRO A 282 2.42 -11.60 1.90
C PRO A 282 1.71 -10.34 1.40
N GLY A 283 1.00 -9.65 2.30
CA GLY A 283 0.24 -8.45 1.97
C GLY A 283 -1.06 -8.68 1.21
N SER A 284 -1.51 -9.95 1.03
CA SER A 284 -2.67 -10.30 0.23
C SER A 284 -3.78 -10.93 1.07
N PRO A 285 -4.80 -10.17 1.53
CA PRO A 285 -5.96 -10.74 2.20
C PRO A 285 -6.79 -11.59 1.23
N GLU A 286 -7.24 -12.76 1.69
CA GLU A 286 -8.06 -13.67 0.88
C GLU A 286 -9.45 -13.11 0.58
N HIS A 287 -10.03 -12.39 1.53
CA HIS A 287 -11.35 -11.79 1.40
C HIS A 287 -11.30 -10.30 1.71
N THR A 288 -11.83 -9.48 0.82
CA THR A 288 -12.13 -8.07 1.09
C THR A 288 -13.56 -7.75 0.72
N ALA A 289 -14.21 -6.92 1.51
CA ALA A 289 -15.57 -6.47 1.24
C ALA A 289 -15.75 -5.00 1.65
N ASN A 290 -16.46 -4.25 0.81
CA ASN A 290 -16.87 -2.89 1.12
C ASN A 290 -18.37 -2.79 0.86
N ALA A 291 -19.12 -2.19 1.79
CA ALA A 291 -20.53 -1.96 1.65
C ALA A 291 -20.91 -0.56 2.14
N SER A 292 -21.78 0.13 1.42
CA SER A 292 -22.29 1.43 1.83
C SER A 292 -23.78 1.51 1.57
N LEU A 293 -24.51 1.93 2.58
CA LEU A 293 -25.89 2.37 2.47
C LEU A 293 -25.91 3.91 2.52
N TYR A 294 -26.54 4.54 1.56
CA TYR A 294 -26.61 6.00 1.51
C TYR A 294 -28.03 6.51 1.33
N PHE A 295 -28.26 7.69 1.91
CA PHE A 295 -29.47 8.46 1.74
C PHE A 295 -29.10 9.87 1.28
N GLU A 296 -29.69 10.32 0.17
CA GLU A 296 -29.46 11.65 -0.39
C GLU A 296 -30.77 12.31 -0.83
N LYS A 297 -31.14 13.39 -0.18
CA LYS A 297 -32.38 14.12 -0.51
C LYS A 297 -32.33 15.59 -0.06
N LYS A 298 -32.57 16.52 -0.98
CA LYS A 298 -32.73 17.97 -0.72
C LYS A 298 -31.58 18.56 0.15
N GLY A 299 -30.35 18.26 -0.19
CA GLY A 299 -29.16 18.74 0.54
C GLY A 299 -28.79 17.94 1.78
N PHE A 300 -29.61 16.97 2.18
CA PHE A 300 -29.30 16.02 3.23
C PHE A 300 -28.61 14.80 2.63
N ASN A 301 -27.46 14.44 3.16
CA ASN A 301 -26.68 13.28 2.75
C ASN A 301 -26.24 12.51 4.00
N VAL A 302 -26.50 11.20 4.02
CA VAL A 302 -26.02 10.28 5.06
C VAL A 302 -25.47 9.04 4.40
N ARG A 303 -24.32 8.57 4.85
CA ARG A 303 -23.69 7.35 4.38
C ARG A 303 -23.16 6.54 5.55
N LEU A 304 -23.59 5.30 5.64
CA LEU A 304 -23.01 4.29 6.51
C LEU A 304 -22.14 3.37 5.64
N SER A 305 -20.86 3.23 5.97
CA SER A 305 -19.90 2.42 5.24
C SER A 305 -19.34 1.33 6.13
N TYR A 306 -19.16 0.14 5.58
CA TYR A 306 -18.53 -0.99 6.22
C TYR A 306 -17.39 -1.50 5.34
N ASN A 307 -16.23 -1.77 5.95
CA ASN A 307 -15.05 -2.28 5.28
C ASN A 307 -14.52 -3.50 6.05
N TYR A 308 -14.26 -4.56 5.31
CA TYR A 308 -13.74 -5.81 5.84
C TYR A 308 -12.51 -6.24 5.04
N ALA A 309 -11.48 -6.73 5.74
CA ALA A 309 -10.41 -7.52 5.15
C ALA A 309 -10.07 -8.70 6.07
N SER A 310 -9.85 -9.87 5.49
CA SER A 310 -9.37 -11.04 6.24
C SER A 310 -7.92 -10.84 6.69
N SER A 311 -7.47 -11.64 7.64
CA SER A 311 -6.07 -11.66 8.06
C SER A 311 -5.14 -12.10 6.91
N PHE A 312 -3.90 -11.61 6.92
CA PHE A 312 -2.88 -11.96 5.93
C PHE A 312 -1.48 -11.89 6.56
N ILE A 313 -0.51 -12.55 5.93
CA ILE A 313 0.90 -12.47 6.33
C ILE A 313 1.40 -11.06 6.02
N ASP A 314 1.81 -10.33 7.06
CA ASP A 314 2.38 -8.98 6.96
C ASP A 314 3.91 -9.03 6.85
N GLU A 315 4.56 -9.86 7.66
CA GLU A 315 6.01 -10.10 7.63
C GLU A 315 6.31 -11.59 7.76
N MET A 316 7.17 -12.09 6.89
CA MET A 316 7.61 -13.48 6.94
C MET A 316 8.71 -13.64 7.99
N GLY A 317 8.54 -14.62 8.88
CA GLY A 317 9.57 -15.03 9.84
C GLY A 317 10.58 -16.01 9.23
N GLU A 318 11.55 -16.39 10.03
CA GLU A 318 12.50 -17.46 9.69
C GLU A 318 11.80 -18.81 9.44
N VAL A 319 10.75 -19.09 10.19
CA VAL A 319 9.87 -20.24 10.04
C VAL A 319 8.42 -19.80 10.13
N ALA A 320 7.48 -20.57 9.56
CA ALA A 320 6.06 -20.23 9.50
C ALA A 320 5.43 -19.91 10.87
N ALA A 321 5.91 -20.55 11.94
CA ALA A 321 5.42 -20.28 13.30
C ALA A 321 5.79 -18.88 13.83
N LEU A 322 6.73 -18.21 13.18
CA LEU A 322 7.19 -16.85 13.50
C LEU A 322 6.66 -15.81 12.51
N ASP A 323 5.85 -16.20 11.53
CA ASP A 323 5.21 -15.24 10.62
C ASP A 323 4.33 -14.27 11.39
N ARG A 324 4.47 -12.98 11.06
CA ARG A 324 3.59 -11.94 11.59
C ARG A 324 2.38 -11.79 10.69
N TYR A 325 1.21 -11.84 11.28
CA TYR A 325 -0.05 -11.63 10.60
C TYR A 325 -0.67 -10.31 11.02
N TYR A 326 -1.15 -9.53 10.05
CA TYR A 326 -2.12 -8.50 10.30
C TYR A 326 -3.48 -9.16 10.47
N ASP A 327 -4.15 -8.90 11.60
CA ASP A 327 -5.43 -9.56 11.90
C ASP A 327 -6.57 -9.00 11.03
N ALA A 328 -7.65 -9.77 10.94
CA ALA A 328 -8.82 -9.35 10.20
C ALA A 328 -9.40 -8.05 10.77
N VAL A 329 -9.81 -7.16 9.89
CA VAL A 329 -10.35 -5.84 10.27
C VAL A 329 -11.79 -5.67 9.82
N ASN A 330 -12.56 -4.98 10.67
CA ASN A 330 -13.95 -4.62 10.46
C ASN A 330 -14.14 -3.14 10.83
N TYR A 331 -14.16 -2.27 9.84
CA TYR A 331 -14.42 -0.84 10.08
C TYR A 331 -15.82 -0.46 9.67
N MET A 332 -16.48 0.33 10.51
CA MET A 332 -17.76 0.92 10.19
C MET A 332 -17.69 2.43 10.45
N ASP A 333 -18.08 3.20 9.44
CA ASP A 333 -18.00 4.66 9.43
C ASP A 333 -19.36 5.26 9.07
N LEU A 334 -19.70 6.38 9.69
CA LEU A 334 -20.91 7.15 9.41
C LEU A 334 -20.53 8.57 9.01
N ASN A 335 -21.03 9.01 7.84
CA ASN A 335 -20.93 10.41 7.42
C ASN A 335 -22.34 10.99 7.30
N ALA A 336 -22.56 12.17 7.83
CA ALA A 336 -23.79 12.90 7.69
C ALA A 336 -23.53 14.37 7.34
N SER A 337 -24.28 14.92 6.41
CA SER A 337 -24.19 16.34 6.10
C SER A 337 -25.54 16.92 5.66
N TYR A 338 -25.71 18.22 5.91
CA TYR A 338 -26.85 18.98 5.43
C TYR A 338 -26.40 20.31 4.83
N THR A 339 -26.69 20.51 3.55
CA THR A 339 -26.34 21.71 2.79
C THR A 339 -27.59 22.50 2.47
N PHE A 340 -27.58 23.79 2.77
CA PHE A 340 -28.65 24.73 2.45
C PHE A 340 -28.09 26.07 1.99
N GLY A 341 -28.99 26.95 1.50
CA GLY A 341 -28.65 28.26 0.95
C GLY A 341 -28.55 28.24 -0.59
N LYS A 342 -28.82 29.42 -1.20
CA LYS A 342 -28.78 29.57 -2.68
C LYS A 342 -27.52 30.31 -3.15
N LYS A 343 -27.22 31.48 -2.58
CA LYS A 343 -26.03 32.28 -2.91
C LYS A 343 -24.85 31.86 -2.04
N ILE A 344 -25.07 31.84 -0.72
CA ILE A 344 -24.12 31.32 0.25
C ILE A 344 -24.58 29.91 0.61
N LYS A 345 -23.76 28.89 0.26
CA LYS A 345 -24.04 27.51 0.60
C LYS A 345 -23.38 27.15 1.91
N THR A 346 -24.21 26.85 2.92
CA THR A 346 -23.74 26.41 4.23
C THR A 346 -23.97 24.91 4.39
N THR A 347 -22.95 24.16 4.77
CA THR A 347 -23.00 22.72 5.02
C THR A 347 -22.60 22.46 6.46
N PHE A 348 -23.51 21.88 7.24
CA PHE A 348 -23.17 21.21 8.49
C PHE A 348 -22.77 19.78 8.18
N TYR A 349 -21.72 19.29 8.79
CA TYR A 349 -21.30 17.89 8.64
C TYR A 349 -20.89 17.29 9.98
N ALA A 350 -21.04 15.98 10.07
CA ALA A 350 -20.56 15.14 11.15
C ALA A 350 -20.08 13.80 10.59
N ASP A 351 -18.89 13.40 11.01
CA ASP A 351 -18.26 12.14 10.62
C ASP A 351 -17.91 11.36 11.88
N ALA A 352 -18.28 10.09 11.91
CA ALA A 352 -17.87 9.15 12.95
C ALA A 352 -17.15 7.97 12.31
N THR A 353 -15.90 7.73 12.68
CA THR A 353 -15.07 6.65 12.14
C THR A 353 -14.79 5.60 13.20
N ASN A 354 -14.60 4.36 12.73
CA ASN A 354 -14.35 3.20 13.57
C ASN A 354 -15.44 2.95 14.63
N LEU A 355 -16.71 3.00 14.21
CA LEU A 355 -17.88 2.78 15.10
C LEU A 355 -17.87 1.43 15.80
N LEU A 356 -17.20 0.43 15.24
CA LEU A 356 -17.04 -0.90 15.82
C LEU A 356 -15.89 -0.97 16.84
N ASN A 357 -15.16 0.14 17.04
CA ASN A 357 -13.98 0.20 17.91
C ASN A 357 -12.96 -0.90 17.59
N GLN A 358 -12.74 -1.15 16.30
CA GLN A 358 -11.79 -2.15 15.79
C GLN A 358 -10.37 -1.78 16.23
N PRO A 359 -9.64 -2.65 16.93
CA PRO A 359 -8.21 -2.45 17.20
C PRO A 359 -7.37 -2.75 15.95
N LEU A 360 -6.19 -2.14 15.88
CA LEU A 360 -5.11 -2.62 15.03
C LEU A 360 -4.41 -3.73 15.79
N ARG A 361 -4.32 -4.92 15.20
CA ARG A 361 -3.75 -6.09 15.88
C ARG A 361 -2.84 -6.88 14.96
N TYR A 362 -1.69 -7.24 15.49
CA TYR A 362 -0.79 -8.23 14.89
C TYR A 362 -0.68 -9.45 15.80
N TYR A 363 -0.59 -10.63 15.20
CA TYR A 363 -0.33 -11.88 15.89
C TYR A 363 0.76 -12.69 15.18
N GLN A 364 1.39 -13.62 15.89
CA GLN A 364 2.49 -14.43 15.39
C GLN A 364 2.08 -15.90 15.24
N GLY A 365 2.14 -16.40 14.01
CA GLY A 365 1.84 -17.79 13.67
C GLY A 365 0.38 -18.18 13.92
N VAL A 366 -0.08 -18.08 15.15
CA VAL A 366 -1.45 -18.42 15.56
C VAL A 366 -2.15 -17.23 16.22
N LYS A 367 -3.47 -17.14 16.06
CA LYS A 367 -4.27 -15.98 16.52
C LYS A 367 -4.13 -15.68 18.03
N ASP A 368 -3.85 -16.67 18.84
CA ASP A 368 -3.75 -16.49 20.28
C ASP A 368 -2.42 -15.83 20.72
N ARG A 369 -1.44 -15.74 19.83
CA ARG A 369 -0.16 -15.06 20.09
C ARG A 369 -0.18 -13.62 19.63
N THR A 370 -0.83 -12.74 20.37
CA THR A 370 -0.83 -11.31 20.06
C THR A 370 0.56 -10.72 20.24
N MET A 371 1.11 -10.12 19.20
CA MET A 371 2.38 -9.37 19.24
C MET A 371 2.15 -7.91 19.58
N GLN A 372 1.12 -7.30 18.98
CA GLN A 372 0.82 -5.89 19.10
C GLN A 372 -0.69 -5.67 19.02
N SER A 373 -1.22 -4.81 19.87
CA SER A 373 -2.61 -4.39 19.83
C SER A 373 -2.72 -2.91 20.17
N GLU A 374 -3.28 -2.13 19.26
CA GLU A 374 -3.46 -0.68 19.42
C GLU A 374 -4.93 -0.32 19.32
N HIS A 375 -5.41 0.45 20.31
CA HIS A 375 -6.79 0.87 20.39
C HIS A 375 -6.91 2.38 20.16
N TYR A 376 -7.39 2.77 18.98
CA TYR A 376 -7.56 4.18 18.62
C TYR A 376 -8.94 4.72 18.98
N GLY A 377 -9.91 3.86 19.27
CA GLY A 377 -11.27 4.23 19.65
C GLY A 377 -12.13 4.73 18.48
N VAL A 378 -13.32 5.17 18.83
CA VAL A 378 -14.23 5.85 17.91
C VAL A 378 -13.82 7.31 17.82
N LYS A 379 -13.64 7.83 16.59
CA LYS A 379 -13.32 9.23 16.36
C LYS A 379 -14.52 9.95 15.75
N ILE A 380 -14.91 11.09 16.34
CA ILE A 380 -16.01 11.90 15.85
C ILE A 380 -15.49 13.30 15.50
N ASN A 381 -15.83 13.78 14.30
CA ASN A 381 -15.55 15.12 13.84
C ASN A 381 -16.88 15.78 13.42
N ALA A 382 -17.05 17.06 13.75
CA ALA A 382 -18.20 17.85 13.28
C ALA A 382 -17.74 19.27 12.93
N GLY A 383 -18.41 19.88 11.97
CA GLY A 383 -18.04 21.23 11.55
C GLY A 383 -19.04 21.88 10.62
N VAL A 384 -18.69 23.10 10.23
CA VAL A 384 -19.48 23.93 9.30
C VAL A 384 -18.58 24.39 8.17
N LYS A 385 -19.04 24.23 6.92
CA LYS A 385 -18.39 24.73 5.72
C LYS A 385 -19.29 25.77 5.06
N VAL A 386 -18.73 26.94 4.77
CA VAL A 386 -19.44 28.03 4.08
C VAL A 386 -18.75 28.29 2.75
N ASN A 387 -19.53 28.25 1.66
CA ASN A 387 -19.08 28.59 0.30
C ASN A 387 -19.84 29.85 -0.14
N PHE A 388 -19.08 30.89 -0.53
CA PHE A 388 -19.55 32.19 -0.97
C PHE A 388 -19.71 32.25 -2.49
#